data_8c7bfc6fc22a27ba77def312ac6eda9d
#
_entry.id   8c7bfc6fc22a27ba77def312ac6eda9d
#
_cell.length_a   1.000
_cell.length_b   1.000
_cell.length_c   1.000
_cell.angle_alpha   90.00
_cell.angle_beta   90.00
_cell.angle_gamma   90.00
#
_symmetry.space_group_name_H-M   'P 1'
#
loop_
_entity.id
_entity.type
_entity.pdbx_description
1 polymer ?
#
loop_
_entity_poly.entity_id
_entity_poly.type
_entity_poly.pdbx_seq_one_letter_code
_entity_poly.pdbx_strand_id
1 'polypeptide(L)'
;XSPACTELEVVMLDWLGQMLGLPDSFLAKSGGEAGGVIQGTASXATLVALLGAKSKXMHRVKEQHPEWTETDILSKLVGYCSKQAHSSVERAGLLGGVKLRGLQPDAKRRLRGDTLREAIEEDKRNGLIPFYVVATLGTTSSCAFDALDEIGDVCNSLDVWLHVDAAYAGSAFICPEYRYLMKGVEKADSFNFNPHKWMLVNFDCSAMWLKQPRWIVDAFNVDPLYLKHDQQGSAP
;
A
#
# COMPACT_ATOMS: atom_id res chain seq x y z
N UNK A 1 4.81 25.91 -0.38
CA UNK A 1 4.40 25.96 -0.19
C UNK A 1 4.10 26.63 0.68
N SER A 2 3.16 26.94 0.69
CA SER A 2 2.60 27.76 1.73
C SER A 2 2.33 26.94 2.98
N PRO A 3 2.89 27.31 4.10
CA PRO A 3 2.62 26.54 5.33
C PRO A 3 1.12 26.49 5.69
N ALA A 4 0.37 27.56 5.42
CA ALA A 4 -1.06 27.59 5.71
C ALA A 4 -1.82 26.59 4.84
N CYS A 5 -1.45 26.48 3.55
CA CYS A 5 -2.08 25.52 2.66
C CYS A 5 -1.75 24.09 3.06
N THR A 6 -0.52 23.85 3.49
CA THR A 6 -0.10 22.53 3.95
C THR A 6 -0.86 22.12 5.20
N GLU A 7 -1.02 23.04 6.16
CA GLU A 7 -1.78 22.76 7.37
C GLU A 7 -3.23 22.47 7.06
N LEU A 8 -3.82 23.23 6.14
CA LEU A 8 -5.22 23.03 5.75
C LEU A 8 -5.40 21.66 5.09
N GLU A 9 -4.45 21.26 4.24
CA GLU A 9 -4.51 19.96 3.59
C GLU A 9 -4.46 18.83 4.62
N VAL A 10 -3.59 18.94 5.62
CA VAL A 10 -3.46 17.94 6.68
C VAL A 10 -4.78 17.81 7.44
N VAL A 11 -5.37 18.93 7.84
CA VAL A 11 -6.64 18.94 8.58
C VAL A 11 -7.76 18.33 7.73
N MET A 12 -7.81 18.70 6.45
CA MET A 12 -8.85 18.24 5.55
C MET A 12 -8.75 16.73 5.34
N LEU A 13 -7.54 16.22 5.16
CA LEU A 13 -7.36 14.77 4.95
C LEU A 13 -7.66 13.98 6.21
N ASP A 14 -7.35 14.50 7.40
CA ASP A 14 -7.75 13.87 8.64
C ASP A 14 -9.26 13.81 8.75
N TRP A 15 -9.92 14.91 8.44
CA TRP A 15 -11.38 14.99 8.49
C TRP A 15 -12.00 13.98 7.54
N LEU A 16 -11.48 13.90 6.32
CA LEU A 16 -11.98 12.97 5.32
C LEU A 16 -11.77 11.52 5.78
N GLY A 17 -10.60 11.23 6.34
CA GLY A 17 -10.33 9.90 6.86
C GLY A 17 -11.30 9.50 7.97
N GLN A 18 -11.63 10.45 8.84
CA GLN A 18 -12.62 10.21 9.89
C GLN A 18 -14.00 9.95 9.29
N MET A 19 -14.36 10.68 8.25
CA MET A 19 -15.64 10.47 7.58
C MET A 19 -15.76 9.07 6.99
N LEU A 20 -14.63 8.53 6.50
CA LEU A 20 -14.60 7.18 5.95
C LEU A 20 -14.57 6.09 7.03
N GLY A 21 -14.32 6.48 8.28
CA GLY A 21 -14.20 5.52 9.36
C GLY A 21 -12.82 4.88 9.48
N LEU A 22 -11.79 5.52 8.92
CA LEU A 22 -10.43 4.99 9.05
C LEU A 22 -9.96 5.07 10.50
N PRO A 23 -9.15 4.08 10.94
CA PRO A 23 -8.62 4.12 12.30
C PRO A 23 -7.70 5.32 12.51
N ASP A 24 -7.58 5.76 13.76
CA ASP A 24 -6.71 6.89 14.12
C ASP A 24 -5.26 6.64 13.73
N SER A 25 -4.84 5.37 13.61
CA SER A 25 -3.46 5.05 13.23
C SER A 25 -3.10 5.54 11.83
N PHE A 26 -4.09 5.92 11.01
CA PHE A 26 -3.86 6.51 9.69
C PHE A 26 -3.87 8.04 9.71
N LEU A 27 -4.23 8.66 10.82
CA LEU A 27 -4.52 10.09 10.85
C LEU A 27 -3.37 10.87 11.48
N ALA A 28 -3.14 12.08 10.96
CA ALA A 28 -2.09 12.95 11.47
C ALA A 28 -2.37 13.36 12.91
N LYS A 29 -3.64 13.46 13.29
CA LYS A 29 -4.01 13.86 14.64
C LYS A 29 -3.59 12.85 15.71
N SER A 30 -3.22 11.63 15.31
CA SER A 30 -2.78 10.62 16.26
C SER A 30 -1.48 10.99 16.98
N GLY A 31 -0.76 11.96 16.46
CA GLY A 31 0.50 12.42 17.06
C GLY A 31 1.72 11.66 16.60
N GLY A 32 1.53 10.61 15.79
CA GLY A 32 2.63 9.89 15.18
C GLY A 32 2.96 10.44 13.80
N GLU A 33 3.60 9.62 12.96
CA GLU A 33 3.98 10.07 11.63
C GLU A 33 2.89 9.89 10.58
N ALA A 34 1.81 9.20 10.91
CA ALA A 34 0.76 8.85 9.94
C ALA A 34 0.07 10.07 9.36
N GLY A 35 -0.52 9.93 8.19
CA GLY A 35 -1.29 11.00 7.60
C GLY A 35 -1.70 10.70 6.18
N GLY A 36 -2.50 11.60 5.61
CA GLY A 36 -2.98 11.51 4.25
C GLY A 36 -2.22 12.39 3.29
N VAL A 37 -2.32 12.07 2.02
CA VAL A 37 -1.69 12.83 0.94
C VAL A 37 -2.57 12.70 -0.31
N ILE A 38 -2.57 13.76 -1.12
CA ILE A 38 -3.29 13.74 -2.39
C ILE A 38 -2.38 13.16 -3.46
N GLN A 39 -2.90 12.19 -4.20
CA GLN A 39 -2.22 11.60 -5.35
C GLN A 39 -2.97 11.96 -6.62
N GLY A 40 -2.31 11.87 -7.77
CA GLY A 40 -2.94 12.18 -9.02
C GLY A 40 -4.04 11.20 -9.40
N THR A 41 -3.77 9.91 -9.21
CA THR A 41 -4.73 8.85 -9.53
C THR A 41 -4.60 7.73 -8.52
N ALA A 42 -5.58 6.79 -8.55
CA ALA A 42 -5.50 5.58 -7.74
C ALA A 42 -4.29 4.74 -8.14
N SER A 43 -3.98 4.69 -9.42
CA SER A 43 -2.78 3.99 -9.90
C SER A 43 -1.50 4.58 -9.33
N UNK A 44 -1.48 5.69 -9.19
CA UNK A 44 -0.45 6.33 -8.67
C UNK A 44 -0.26 6.05 -7.32
N ALA A 45 -1.38 6.03 -6.63
CA ALA A 45 -1.35 5.69 -5.23
C ALA A 45 -0.80 4.27 -5.02
N THR A 46 -1.25 3.35 -5.81
CA THR A 46 -0.78 1.97 -5.73
C THR A 46 0.73 1.89 -5.99
N LEU A 47 1.21 2.62 -6.99
CA LEU A 47 2.64 2.65 -7.29
C LEU A 47 3.44 3.29 -6.16
N VAL A 48 2.96 4.41 -5.63
CA VAL A 48 3.66 5.11 -4.54
C VAL A 48 3.74 4.20 -3.31
N ALA A 49 2.65 3.51 -2.98
CA ALA A 49 2.65 2.56 -1.86
C ALA A 49 3.64 1.42 -2.12
N LEU A 50 3.70 0.93 -3.36
CA LEU A 50 4.64 -0.13 -3.73
C LEU A 50 6.08 0.33 -3.54
N LEU A 51 6.39 1.56 -3.93
CA LEU A 51 7.74 2.10 -3.78
C LEU A 51 8.12 2.25 -2.30
N GLY A 52 7.15 2.65 -1.47
CA GLY A 52 7.37 2.70 -0.03
C GLY A 52 7.64 1.32 0.56
N ALA A 53 6.85 0.34 0.14
CA ALA A 53 7.02 -1.04 0.59
C ALA A 53 8.39 -1.58 0.15
N LYS A 54 8.78 -1.26 -1.07
CA LYS A 54 10.07 -1.67 -1.61
C LYS A 54 11.22 -1.06 -0.81
N SER A 55 11.11 0.23 -0.48
CA SER A 55 12.12 0.91 0.34
C SER A 55 12.24 0.24 1.70
N LYS A 56 11.16 -0.05 2.36
CA LYS A 56 11.15 -0.72 3.65
C LYS A 56 11.79 -2.12 3.59
N UNK A 57 11.46 -2.77 2.59
CA UNK A 57 11.95 -3.96 2.38
C UNK A 57 13.34 -3.97 2.18
N MET A 58 13.83 -3.16 1.45
CA MET A 58 15.24 -3.03 1.16
C MET A 58 16.05 -2.79 2.42
N HIS A 59 15.58 -1.89 3.26
CA HIS A 59 16.26 -1.60 4.51
C HIS A 59 16.34 -2.83 5.41
N ARG A 60 15.23 -3.54 5.53
CA ARG A 60 15.19 -4.71 6.42
C ARG A 60 16.09 -5.82 5.91
N VAL A 61 16.03 -6.10 4.61
CA VAL A 61 16.83 -7.20 4.04
C VAL A 61 18.32 -6.85 4.10
N LYS A 62 18.67 -5.59 3.85
CA LYS A 62 20.07 -5.16 3.95
C LYS A 62 20.62 -5.33 5.37
N GLU A 63 19.79 -5.10 6.39
CA GLU A 63 20.21 -5.33 7.76
C GLU A 63 20.47 -6.79 8.03
N GLN A 64 19.62 -7.67 7.48
CA GLN A 64 19.75 -9.12 7.68
C GLN A 64 20.85 -9.72 6.84
N HIS A 65 21.11 -9.16 5.67
CA HIS A 65 22.06 -9.68 4.70
C HIS A 65 22.92 -8.55 4.14
N PRO A 66 23.86 -8.01 4.97
CA PRO A 66 24.68 -6.88 4.49
C PRO A 66 25.51 -7.22 3.26
N GLU A 67 25.77 -8.51 3.02
CA GLU A 67 26.59 -8.95 1.91
C GLU A 67 25.82 -8.95 0.58
N TRP A 68 24.50 -8.87 0.61
CA TRP A 68 23.70 -8.87 -0.63
C TRP A 68 23.73 -7.49 -1.26
N THR A 69 23.87 -7.46 -2.60
CA THR A 69 23.75 -6.19 -3.33
C THR A 69 22.29 -5.80 -3.49
N GLU A 70 22.07 -4.54 -3.83
CA GLU A 70 20.71 -4.07 -4.11
C GLU A 70 20.07 -4.89 -5.23
N THR A 71 20.86 -5.21 -6.29
CA THR A 71 20.37 -6.01 -7.40
C THR A 71 19.95 -7.41 -6.92
N ASP A 72 20.74 -8.02 -6.03
CA ASP A 72 20.39 -9.33 -5.46
C ASP A 72 19.01 -9.29 -4.82
N ILE A 73 18.75 -8.25 -4.04
CA ILE A 73 17.48 -8.13 -3.33
C ILE A 73 16.33 -7.88 -4.30
N LEU A 74 16.53 -6.93 -5.22
CA LEU A 74 15.46 -6.55 -6.16
C LEU A 74 15.00 -7.72 -7.01
N SER A 75 15.93 -8.59 -7.39
CA SER A 75 15.58 -9.75 -8.23
C SER A 75 14.70 -10.76 -7.51
N LYS A 76 14.64 -10.69 -6.16
CA LYS A 76 13.87 -11.64 -5.37
C LYS A 76 12.52 -11.10 -4.91
N LEU A 77 12.26 -9.81 -5.08
CA LEU A 77 11.03 -9.20 -4.55
C LEU A 77 9.80 -9.66 -5.32
N VAL A 78 8.74 -9.98 -4.59
CA VAL A 78 7.47 -10.38 -5.20
C VAL A 78 6.31 -9.81 -4.39
N GLY A 79 5.28 -9.36 -5.10
CA GLY A 79 4.06 -8.88 -4.49
C GLY A 79 2.85 -9.63 -5.01
N TYR A 80 1.68 -9.35 -4.45
CA TYR A 80 0.48 -10.15 -4.71
C TYR A 80 -0.77 -9.29 -4.82
N CYS A 81 -1.72 -9.76 -5.60
CA CYS A 81 -3.06 -9.21 -5.69
C CYS A 81 -3.99 -10.31 -6.20
N SER A 82 -5.28 -10.03 -6.19
CA SER A 82 -6.24 -10.93 -6.82
C SER A 82 -6.03 -10.93 -8.34
N LYS A 83 -6.27 -12.06 -8.96
CA LYS A 83 -6.23 -12.18 -10.42
C LYS A 83 -7.16 -11.16 -11.08
N GLN A 84 -8.29 -10.84 -10.42
CA GLN A 84 -9.24 -9.88 -10.97
C GLN A 84 -8.68 -8.45 -10.98
N ALA A 85 -7.80 -8.13 -10.06
CA ALA A 85 -7.19 -6.80 -9.98
C ALA A 85 -5.84 -6.75 -10.68
N HIS A 86 -5.31 -7.89 -11.13
CA HIS A 86 -3.93 -7.97 -11.61
C HIS A 86 -3.65 -7.02 -12.77
N SER A 87 -4.58 -6.92 -13.71
CA SER A 87 -4.35 -6.07 -14.88
C SER A 87 -4.20 -4.60 -14.49
N SER A 88 -4.92 -4.15 -13.45
CA SER A 88 -4.84 -2.75 -13.04
C SER A 88 -3.63 -2.47 -12.15
N VAL A 89 -3.10 -3.47 -11.45
CA VAL A 89 -1.92 -3.25 -10.61
C VAL A 89 -0.62 -3.69 -11.28
N GLU A 90 -0.70 -4.43 -12.38
CA GLU A 90 0.49 -4.92 -13.08
C GLU A 90 1.37 -3.76 -13.54
N ARG A 91 0.76 -2.67 -13.97
CA ARG A 91 1.52 -1.51 -14.41
C ARG A 91 2.37 -0.95 -13.28
N ALA A 92 1.84 -0.91 -12.04
CA ALA A 92 2.61 -0.47 -10.89
C ALA A 92 3.82 -1.37 -10.68
N GLY A 93 3.64 -2.68 -10.83
CA GLY A 93 4.76 -3.62 -10.72
C GLY A 93 5.82 -3.37 -11.77
N LEU A 94 5.40 -3.17 -13.02
CA LEU A 94 6.34 -2.90 -14.10
C LEU A 94 7.12 -1.61 -13.86
N LEU A 95 6.42 -0.54 -13.46
CA LEU A 95 7.05 0.75 -13.19
C LEU A 95 7.94 0.69 -11.95
N GLY A 96 7.56 -0.11 -10.97
CA GLY A 96 8.34 -0.29 -9.76
C GLY A 96 9.49 -1.28 -9.89
N GLY A 97 9.56 -1.99 -11.01
CA GLY A 97 10.63 -2.96 -11.25
C GLY A 97 10.51 -4.22 -10.44
N VAL A 98 9.29 -4.65 -10.09
CA VAL A 98 9.06 -5.83 -9.29
C VAL A 98 7.98 -6.70 -9.91
N LYS A 99 7.98 -7.98 -9.53
CA LYS A 99 7.01 -8.96 -10.00
C LYS A 99 5.78 -8.93 -9.09
N LEU A 100 4.61 -8.84 -9.69
CA LEU A 100 3.34 -8.93 -8.97
C LEU A 100 2.58 -10.15 -9.48
N ARG A 101 2.22 -11.05 -8.57
CA ARG A 101 1.47 -12.27 -8.89
C ARG A 101 -0.02 -12.06 -8.68
N GLY A 102 -0.81 -12.46 -9.68
CA GLY A 102 -2.26 -12.49 -9.53
C GLY A 102 -2.69 -13.85 -8.99
N LEU A 103 -3.40 -13.84 -7.86
CA LEU A 103 -3.82 -15.06 -7.18
C LEU A 103 -5.30 -15.33 -7.44
N GLN A 104 -5.66 -16.62 -7.48
CA GLN A 104 -7.01 -17.04 -7.80
C GLN A 104 -7.97 -16.68 -6.66
N PRO A 105 -9.01 -15.90 -6.94
CA PRO A 105 -10.02 -15.60 -5.92
C PRO A 105 -10.99 -16.77 -5.73
N ASP A 106 -11.82 -16.68 -4.70
CA ASP A 106 -12.82 -17.71 -4.43
C ASP A 106 -14.02 -17.55 -5.39
N ALA A 107 -15.05 -18.37 -5.18
CA ALA A 107 -16.23 -18.38 -6.04
C ALA A 107 -16.97 -17.02 -6.01
N LYS A 108 -16.82 -16.26 -4.94
CA LYS A 108 -17.41 -14.92 -4.83
C LYS A 108 -16.46 -13.84 -5.29
N ARG A 109 -15.36 -14.23 -5.96
CA ARG A 109 -14.36 -13.32 -6.55
C ARG A 109 -13.58 -12.54 -5.49
N ARG A 110 -13.40 -13.14 -4.31
CA ARG A 110 -12.69 -12.51 -3.20
C ARG A 110 -11.35 -13.20 -3.01
N LEU A 111 -10.28 -12.43 -2.88
CA LEU A 111 -9.00 -13.02 -2.49
C LEU A 111 -9.07 -13.39 -1.03
N ARG A 112 -8.72 -14.64 -0.72
CA ARG A 112 -8.81 -15.18 0.64
C ARG A 112 -7.43 -15.24 1.28
N GLY A 113 -7.42 -15.22 2.61
CA GLY A 113 -6.18 -15.25 3.36
C GLY A 113 -5.37 -16.53 3.18
N ASP A 114 -6.05 -17.69 3.14
CA ASP A 114 -5.32 -18.95 2.98
C ASP A 114 -4.64 -19.06 1.61
N THR A 115 -5.29 -18.56 0.56
CA THR A 115 -4.68 -18.52 -0.77
C THR A 115 -3.43 -17.66 -0.76
N LEU A 116 -3.51 -16.48 -0.13
CA LEU A 116 -2.36 -15.58 -0.02
C LEU A 116 -1.23 -16.22 0.77
N ARG A 117 -1.55 -16.83 1.92
CA ARG A 117 -0.52 -17.45 2.77
C ARG A 117 0.20 -18.56 2.02
N GLU A 118 -0.54 -19.41 1.29
CA GLU A 118 0.07 -20.48 0.52
C GLU A 118 1.05 -19.94 -0.52
N ALA A 119 0.65 -18.89 -1.23
CA ALA A 119 1.51 -18.30 -2.25
C ALA A 119 2.78 -17.71 -1.64
N ILE A 120 2.64 -17.00 -0.52
CA ILE A 120 3.79 -16.41 0.16
C ILE A 120 4.75 -17.48 0.63
N GLU A 121 4.23 -18.53 1.26
CA GLU A 121 5.08 -19.60 1.79
C GLU A 121 5.78 -20.34 0.66
N GLU A 122 5.08 -20.58 -0.44
CA GLU A 122 5.69 -21.21 -1.61
C GLU A 122 6.83 -20.36 -2.16
N ASP A 123 6.61 -19.05 -2.30
CA ASP A 123 7.63 -18.18 -2.84
C ASP A 123 8.84 -18.08 -1.91
N LYS A 124 8.61 -18.07 -0.59
CA LYS A 124 9.72 -18.09 0.37
C LYS A 124 10.56 -19.35 0.23
N ARG A 125 9.90 -20.51 0.05
CA ARG A 125 10.64 -21.78 -0.16
C ARG A 125 11.48 -21.71 -1.42
N ASN A 126 11.06 -20.93 -2.40
CA ASN A 126 11.79 -20.78 -3.67
C ASN A 126 12.80 -19.65 -3.63
N GLY A 127 13.07 -19.08 -2.46
CA GLY A 127 14.09 -18.05 -2.30
C GLY A 127 13.64 -16.64 -2.63
N LEU A 128 12.34 -16.43 -2.85
CA LEU A 128 11.83 -15.10 -3.13
C LEU A 128 11.51 -14.35 -1.83
N ILE A 129 11.33 -13.04 -1.95
CA ILE A 129 11.09 -12.17 -0.81
C ILE A 129 9.73 -11.49 -1.01
N PRO A 130 8.65 -12.02 -0.41
CA PRO A 130 7.35 -11.36 -0.44
C PRO A 130 7.41 -10.04 0.31
N PHE A 131 6.88 -8.95 -0.29
CA PHE A 131 6.99 -7.65 0.34
C PHE A 131 5.73 -6.80 0.27
N TYR A 132 4.76 -7.12 -0.61
CA TYR A 132 3.68 -6.19 -0.94
C TYR A 132 2.43 -6.95 -1.36
N VAL A 133 1.28 -6.51 -0.84
CA VAL A 133 -0.03 -7.06 -1.21
C VAL A 133 -0.98 -5.90 -1.47
N VAL A 134 -1.73 -5.98 -2.58
CA VAL A 134 -2.83 -5.05 -2.84
C VAL A 134 -4.14 -5.79 -2.62
N ALA A 135 -4.92 -5.33 -1.66
CA ALA A 135 -6.29 -5.82 -1.46
C ALA A 135 -7.24 -4.79 -2.04
N THR A 136 -8.22 -5.25 -2.81
CA THR A 136 -9.18 -4.37 -3.48
C THR A 136 -10.53 -4.48 -2.81
N LEU A 137 -11.10 -3.34 -2.45
CA LEU A 137 -12.46 -3.27 -1.91
C LEU A 137 -13.36 -2.67 -3.00
N GLY A 138 -14.20 -3.52 -3.59
CA GLY A 138 -15.11 -3.10 -4.64
C GLY A 138 -14.43 -2.98 -6.00
N THR A 139 -14.15 -4.11 -6.64
CA THR A 139 -13.55 -4.07 -7.97
C THR A 139 -14.49 -3.40 -8.98
N THR A 140 -13.91 -2.81 -10.00
CA THR A 140 -14.68 -2.07 -11.00
C THR A 140 -15.75 -2.94 -11.68
N SER A 141 -15.39 -4.16 -12.04
CA SER A 141 -16.27 -4.99 -12.87
C SER A 141 -17.28 -5.80 -12.06
N SER A 142 -16.93 -6.22 -10.85
CA SER A 142 -17.76 -7.16 -10.11
C SER A 142 -18.15 -6.69 -8.71
N CYS A 143 -17.64 -5.55 -8.27
CA CYS A 143 -17.83 -5.05 -6.90
C CYS A 143 -17.43 -6.05 -5.83
N ALA A 144 -16.48 -6.93 -6.15
CA ALA A 144 -16.00 -7.90 -5.18
C ALA A 144 -15.13 -7.22 -4.12
N PHE A 145 -15.20 -7.73 -2.90
CA PHE A 145 -14.43 -7.21 -1.76
C PHE A 145 -13.51 -8.30 -1.25
N ASP A 146 -12.21 -8.12 -1.42
CA ASP A 146 -11.24 -9.07 -0.90
C ASP A 146 -11.44 -9.25 0.61
N ALA A 147 -11.05 -10.43 1.12
CA ALA A 147 -11.23 -10.77 2.54
C ALA A 147 -10.16 -10.06 3.37
N LEU A 148 -10.36 -8.77 3.59
CA LEU A 148 -9.35 -7.87 4.14
C LEU A 148 -8.87 -8.30 5.52
N ASP A 149 -9.80 -8.77 6.38
CA ASP A 149 -9.41 -9.18 7.72
C ASP A 149 -8.44 -10.35 7.69
N GLU A 150 -8.73 -11.36 6.85
CA GLU A 150 -7.85 -12.51 6.67
C GLU A 150 -6.51 -12.11 6.06
N ILE A 151 -6.57 -11.28 5.02
CA ILE A 151 -5.36 -10.82 4.32
C ILE A 151 -4.49 -10.01 5.27
N GLY A 152 -5.11 -9.16 6.09
CA GLY A 152 -4.38 -8.37 7.07
C GLY A 152 -3.64 -9.22 8.08
N ASP A 153 -4.27 -10.30 8.57
CA ASP A 153 -3.61 -11.20 9.50
C ASP A 153 -2.37 -11.84 8.86
N VAL A 154 -2.50 -12.28 7.61
CA VAL A 154 -1.37 -12.88 6.89
C VAL A 154 -0.24 -11.87 6.74
N CYS A 155 -0.56 -10.67 6.26
CA CYS A 155 0.46 -9.65 6.02
C CYS A 155 1.17 -9.24 7.30
N ASN A 156 0.41 -9.06 8.39
CA ASN A 156 1.03 -8.65 9.65
C ASN A 156 1.91 -9.76 10.23
N SER A 157 1.47 -11.01 10.13
CA SER A 157 2.26 -12.12 10.69
C SER A 157 3.53 -12.38 9.90
N LEU A 158 3.55 -12.05 8.61
CA LEU A 158 4.69 -12.32 7.74
C LEU A 158 5.45 -11.03 7.36
N ASP A 159 5.06 -9.91 7.95
CA ASP A 159 5.72 -8.62 7.78
C ASP A 159 5.75 -8.18 6.32
N VAL A 160 4.58 -8.23 5.69
CA VAL A 160 4.38 -7.82 4.30
C VAL A 160 3.51 -6.57 4.29
N TRP A 161 3.87 -5.58 3.48
CA TRP A 161 3.09 -4.33 3.37
C TRP A 161 1.74 -4.61 2.74
N LEU A 162 0.68 -4.13 3.37
CA LEU A 162 -0.67 -4.27 2.84
C LEU A 162 -1.20 -2.90 2.40
N HIS A 163 -1.49 -2.77 1.12
CA HIS A 163 -2.13 -1.59 0.56
C HIS A 163 -3.58 -1.93 0.22
N VAL A 164 -4.50 -1.09 0.67
CA VAL A 164 -5.92 -1.28 0.38
C VAL A 164 -6.35 -0.28 -0.69
N ASP A 165 -6.79 -0.81 -1.83
CA ASP A 165 -7.31 0.01 -2.92
C ASP A 165 -8.83 0.02 -2.83
N ALA A 166 -9.38 1.13 -2.35
CA ALA A 166 -10.81 1.34 -2.26
C ALA A 166 -11.25 2.46 -3.20
N ALA A 167 -10.63 2.52 -4.38
CA ALA A 167 -10.90 3.60 -5.32
C ALA A 167 -12.38 3.71 -5.67
N TYR A 168 -13.04 2.56 -5.84
CA TYR A 168 -14.45 2.55 -6.22
C TYR A 168 -15.40 2.59 -5.03
N ALA A 169 -15.15 1.75 -4.03
CA ALA A 169 -16.11 1.57 -2.95
C ALA A 169 -15.81 2.42 -1.72
N GLY A 170 -14.66 3.09 -1.69
CA GLY A 170 -14.26 3.83 -0.49
C GLY A 170 -15.28 4.84 -0.04
N SER A 171 -15.93 5.53 -0.98
CA SER A 171 -16.90 6.55 -0.62
C SER A 171 -18.13 5.96 0.09
N ALA A 172 -18.45 4.68 -0.12
CA ALA A 172 -19.56 4.06 0.60
C ALA A 172 -19.31 3.99 2.11
N PHE A 173 -18.05 4.01 2.53
CA PHE A 173 -17.71 3.91 3.94
C PHE A 173 -18.02 5.18 4.73
N ILE A 174 -18.36 6.28 4.04
CA ILE A 174 -18.91 7.45 4.71
C ILE A 174 -20.21 7.07 5.44
N CYS A 175 -20.96 6.10 4.89
CA CYS A 175 -22.15 5.57 5.52
C CYS A 175 -21.75 4.45 6.48
N PRO A 176 -21.97 4.63 7.79
CA PRO A 176 -21.50 3.62 8.77
C PRO A 176 -22.02 2.21 8.53
N GLU A 177 -23.21 2.08 7.93
CA GLU A 177 -23.80 0.75 7.71
C GLU A 177 -23.02 -0.10 6.71
N TYR A 178 -22.10 0.49 5.93
CA TYR A 178 -21.30 -0.26 4.98
C TYR A 178 -19.87 -0.51 5.47
N ARG A 179 -19.51 -0.04 6.66
CA ARG A 179 -18.13 -0.15 7.14
C ARG A 179 -17.72 -1.58 7.46
N TYR A 180 -18.69 -2.50 7.64
CA TYR A 180 -18.33 -3.90 7.85
C TYR A 180 -17.54 -4.47 6.67
N LEU A 181 -17.69 -3.88 5.49
CA LEU A 181 -16.97 -4.34 4.29
C LEU A 181 -15.48 -4.04 4.35
N MET A 182 -15.06 -3.14 5.22
CA MET A 182 -13.61 -2.89 5.38
C MET A 182 -13.08 -3.38 6.71
N LYS A 183 -13.72 -4.40 7.29
CA LYS A 183 -13.22 -5.03 8.51
C LYS A 183 -11.80 -5.52 8.29
N GLY A 184 -10.90 -5.15 9.19
CA GLY A 184 -9.48 -5.49 9.06
C GLY A 184 -8.63 -4.36 8.52
N VAL A 185 -9.22 -3.21 8.19
CA VAL A 185 -8.48 -2.10 7.60
C VAL A 185 -7.39 -1.58 8.55
N GLU A 186 -7.58 -1.76 9.86
CA GLU A 186 -6.56 -1.33 10.83
C GLU A 186 -5.25 -2.10 10.69
N LYS A 187 -5.28 -3.21 9.96
CA LYS A 187 -4.08 -4.03 9.71
C LYS A 187 -3.30 -3.59 8.49
N ALA A 188 -3.85 -2.68 7.69
CA ALA A 188 -3.20 -2.21 6.47
C ALA A 188 -2.18 -1.13 6.76
N ASP A 189 -1.22 -0.98 5.85
CA ASP A 189 -0.18 0.04 5.92
C ASP A 189 -0.53 1.28 5.12
N SER A 190 -1.36 1.15 4.11
CA SER A 190 -1.82 2.27 3.29
C SER A 190 -3.21 1.99 2.74
N PHE A 191 -3.91 3.07 2.39
CA PHE A 191 -5.30 3.01 1.95
C PHE A 191 -5.54 4.16 1.00
N ASN A 192 -6.22 3.91 -0.14
CA ASN A 192 -6.59 5.01 -1.03
C ASN A 192 -8.04 4.90 -1.48
N PHE A 193 -8.63 6.06 -1.78
CA PHE A 193 -9.93 6.12 -2.41
C PHE A 193 -10.00 7.37 -3.29
N ASN A 194 -11.01 7.41 -4.18
CA ASN A 194 -11.17 8.51 -5.13
C ASN A 194 -12.35 9.38 -4.73
N PRO A 195 -12.12 10.55 -4.13
CA PRO A 195 -13.24 11.42 -3.75
C PRO A 195 -13.99 12.00 -4.95
N HIS A 196 -13.36 12.14 -6.11
CA HIS A 196 -14.00 12.77 -7.26
C HIS A 196 -15.20 11.98 -7.77
N LYS A 197 -15.25 10.68 -7.52
CA LYS A 197 -16.35 9.84 -7.99
C LYS A 197 -17.62 10.04 -7.18
N TRP A 198 -17.52 10.73 -6.05
CA TRP A 198 -18.61 10.81 -5.10
C TRP A 198 -18.90 12.21 -4.62
N MET A 199 -17.87 13.02 -4.46
CA MET A 199 -17.99 14.35 -3.84
C MET A 199 -17.97 15.46 -4.87
N LEU A 200 -18.20 15.13 -6.14
CA LEU A 200 -18.31 16.10 -7.23
C LEU A 200 -17.08 17.00 -7.39
N VAL A 201 -15.92 16.43 -7.11
CA VAL A 201 -14.66 17.12 -7.37
C VAL A 201 -14.41 17.09 -8.89
N ASN A 202 -14.01 18.24 -9.43
CA ASN A 202 -13.96 18.41 -10.88
C ASN A 202 -12.73 17.87 -11.57
N PHE A 203 -11.81 17.25 -10.84
CA PHE A 203 -10.59 16.70 -11.42
C PHE A 203 -10.26 15.36 -10.78
N ASP A 204 -9.55 14.54 -11.54
CA ASP A 204 -9.13 13.25 -11.03
C ASP A 204 -8.14 13.43 -9.90
N CYS A 205 -8.46 12.84 -8.76
CA CYS A 205 -7.53 12.79 -7.65
C CYS A 205 -7.82 11.58 -6.79
N SER A 206 -6.82 11.16 -6.05
CA SER A 206 -6.93 10.07 -5.12
C SER A 206 -6.37 10.52 -3.78
N ALA A 207 -7.08 10.22 -2.72
CA ALA A 207 -6.58 10.47 -1.37
C ALA A 207 -5.99 9.18 -0.84
N MET A 208 -4.78 9.27 -0.28
CA MET A 208 -4.10 8.10 0.26
C MET A 208 -3.62 8.39 1.67
N TRP A 209 -3.83 7.42 2.55
CA TRP A 209 -3.35 7.49 3.94
C TRP A 209 -2.29 6.43 4.16
N LEU A 210 -1.26 6.79 4.92
CA LEU A 210 -0.12 5.92 5.20
C LEU A 210 0.17 5.96 6.70
N LYS A 211 0.46 4.79 7.26
CA LYS A 211 0.91 4.74 8.65
C LYS A 211 2.35 5.19 8.80
N GLN A 212 3.20 4.90 7.81
CA GLN A 212 4.62 5.22 7.85
C GLN A 212 5.05 5.91 6.56
N PRO A 213 4.67 7.18 6.36
CA PRO A 213 5.04 7.88 5.12
C PRO A 213 6.55 8.09 4.93
N ARG A 214 7.35 7.90 5.98
CA ARG A 214 8.81 8.03 5.83
C ARG A 214 9.38 7.12 4.75
N TRP A 215 8.75 5.97 4.50
CA TRP A 215 9.26 5.05 3.48
C TRP A 215 9.01 5.56 2.08
N ILE A 216 7.93 6.34 1.90
CA ILE A 216 7.68 7.00 0.61
C ILE A 216 8.73 8.09 0.39
N VAL A 217 9.00 8.89 1.44
CA VAL A 217 10.02 9.94 1.34
C VAL A 217 11.38 9.32 1.00
N ASP A 218 11.73 8.23 1.68
CA ASP A 218 13.00 7.54 1.43
C ASP A 218 13.08 7.03 -0.01
N ALA A 219 11.98 6.49 -0.53
CA ALA A 219 11.95 5.93 -1.88
C ALA A 219 12.23 6.99 -2.95
N PHE A 220 11.83 8.25 -2.70
CA PHE A 220 12.00 9.33 -3.67
C PHE A 220 13.22 10.19 -3.41
N ASN A 221 14.01 9.89 -2.39
CA ASN A 221 15.26 10.61 -2.14
C ASN A 221 16.32 10.25 -3.18
N VAL A 222 17.08 11.26 -3.58
CA VAL A 222 18.21 11.04 -4.48
C VAL A 222 19.29 10.22 -3.79
N ASP A 223 19.45 10.43 -2.47
CA ASP A 223 20.39 9.68 -1.63
C ASP A 223 19.62 8.89 -0.57
N PRO A 224 19.06 7.72 -0.94
CA PRO A 224 18.35 6.90 0.06
C PRO A 224 19.25 6.52 1.23
N LEU A 225 18.62 6.34 2.41
CA LEU A 225 19.37 6.06 3.63
C LEU A 225 20.25 4.82 3.53
N TYR A 226 19.77 3.79 2.85
CA TYR A 226 20.54 2.56 2.73
C TYR A 226 21.74 2.71 1.77
N LEU A 227 21.73 3.71 0.88
CA LEU A 227 22.87 4.00 0.01
C LEU A 227 23.87 4.93 0.66
N LYS A 228 23.44 5.78 1.60
CA LYS A 228 24.35 6.74 2.24
C LYS A 228 25.46 6.04 2.99
N HIS A 229 25.15 4.92 3.65
CA HIS A 229 26.16 4.19 4.41
C HIS A 229 27.21 3.57 3.51
N ASP A 230 26.82 3.12 2.32
CA ASP A 230 27.77 2.53 1.37
C ASP A 230 28.71 3.58 0.79
N GLN A 231 28.25 4.83 0.65
CA GLN A 231 29.03 5.90 0.03
C GLN A 231 29.94 6.63 1.02
N GLN A 232 29.61 6.60 2.32
CA GLN A 232 30.42 7.29 3.31
C GLN A 232 31.79 6.66 3.54
N GLY A 233 31.94 5.41 3.11
CA GLY A 233 33.22 4.73 3.24
C GLY A 233 34.19 4.93 2.09
N SER A 234 33.79 5.66 1.05
CA SER A 234 34.60 5.80 -0.17
C SER A 234 35.17 7.20 -0.39
N ALA A 235 35.00 8.11 0.58
CA ALA A 235 35.60 9.43 0.45
C ALA A 235 37.07 9.39 0.82
N PRO A 236 37.95 10.04 0.04
CA PRO A 236 39.40 10.05 0.37
C PRO A 236 39.72 10.87 1.62
#